data_922898d6096f12fede85b7b5f89576a6
#
_entry.id   922898d6096f12fede85b7b5f89576a6
#
_cell.length_a   1.000
_cell.length_b   1.000
_cell.length_c   1.000
_cell.angle_alpha   90.00
_cell.angle_beta   90.00
_cell.angle_gamma   90.00
#
_symmetry.space_group_name_H-M   'P 1'
#
loop_
_entity.id
_entity.type
_entity.pdbx_description
1 polymer ?
#
loop_
_entity_poly.entity_id
_entity_poly.type
_entity_poly.pdbx_seq_one_letter_code
_entity_poly.pdbx_strand_id
1 'polypeptide(L)'
;MKITSAVLRSALAILTAAFAAATLQAQAQVHSVPRIVQKDGRFALFVDDAPFLIMGIEDLTMGDWPPRPTVWPALEYMHVNTVEIPVYWEDFEPQPGKYDYAVIDRLLADARKHDVRLVPLWFGTYKNGHPHYMPDWMKLDPVRYPHALDRNGQAVDSPAPFATATLDADKRAFAALLGHLKEADPQRTVIMVQVENETGNWNCVRDYSPAAQKYFTAPVPPEVLKAMHVAATSPSPTWEQAFGSDADEYFNAWAVARYVGQVAEAGKAVYPLPMVANAALRDPLHPGPAGLPGAPGAYESGGPTDNVLGIWKAAAPAIDVLGPDDYQNNPAAYVKALELYHGGDNPLYLPETGCPNCARYFFAGLGLQTIGFSAATDVTTPSLLGVQAGIQAQQAGNPNAWEQYRPGDDFLTSWGMNYRLIGPMQREIARLNFEGKLQAAAEEPGKATEILPFENWNAEVAFGALRRGASPSAEPPKPSGRILVAQLGDNQFLVTGYDCRIDFRPAGTEQQKKSQHVVPGTDETPSALIDGKWQHRQFLRLEQVTWEDGAFKRVRTTGGRGGETNGLYFGETPVVLRVSLTTY
;
A
#
# COMPACT_ATOMS: atom_id res chain seq x y z
N MET A 1 -35.36 63.97 16.76
CA MET A 1 -34.61 62.69 16.92
C MET A 1 -34.48 62.09 15.52
N LYS A 2 -33.46 62.49 14.81
CA LYS A 2 -33.12 62.00 13.45
C LYS A 2 -31.79 61.23 13.57
N ILE A 3 -31.87 59.95 13.95
CA ILE A 3 -30.81 58.98 13.87
C ILE A 3 -31.32 58.02 12.77
N THR A 4 -30.80 58.01 11.59
CA THR A 4 -29.84 57.33 11.05
C THR A 4 -30.10 56.40 9.89
N SER A 5 -30.26 56.97 8.77
CA SER A 5 -30.12 56.22 7.51
C SER A 5 -28.65 55.85 7.19
N ALA A 6 -27.67 56.56 7.77
CA ALA A 6 -26.26 56.30 7.53
C ALA A 6 -25.72 55.04 8.27
N VAL A 7 -26.14 54.81 9.52
CA VAL A 7 -25.69 53.62 10.30
C VAL A 7 -26.28 52.35 9.75
N LEU A 8 -27.52 52.36 9.28
CA LEU A 8 -28.14 51.17 8.62
C LEU A 8 -27.46 50.84 7.29
N ARG A 9 -27.05 51.84 6.51
CA ARG A 9 -26.33 51.62 5.23
C ARG A 9 -24.92 51.07 5.45
N SER A 10 -24.22 51.53 6.50
CA SER A 10 -22.89 51.02 6.87
C SER A 10 -22.95 49.57 7.41
N ALA A 11 -23.95 49.24 8.23
CA ALA A 11 -24.12 47.90 8.73
C ALA A 11 -24.50 46.89 7.60
N LEU A 12 -25.32 47.31 6.64
CA LEU A 12 -25.68 46.47 5.50
C LEU A 12 -24.50 46.29 4.55
N ALA A 13 -23.66 47.28 4.34
CA ALA A 13 -22.45 47.18 3.53
C ALA A 13 -21.39 46.28 4.16
N ILE A 14 -21.26 46.27 5.50
CA ILE A 14 -20.36 45.36 6.23
C ILE A 14 -20.89 43.92 6.18
N LEU A 15 -22.19 43.70 6.32
CA LEU A 15 -22.78 42.36 6.18
C LEU A 15 -22.66 41.81 4.76
N THR A 16 -22.86 42.61 3.73
CA THR A 16 -22.69 42.17 2.34
C THR A 16 -21.24 41.92 2.00
N ALA A 17 -20.29 42.70 2.54
CA ALA A 17 -18.86 42.48 2.35
C ALA A 17 -18.37 41.20 3.11
N ALA A 18 -18.92 40.96 4.32
CA ALA A 18 -18.64 39.73 5.08
C ALA A 18 -19.23 38.49 4.40
N PHE A 19 -20.43 38.59 3.82
CA PHE A 19 -21.05 37.50 3.05
C PHE A 19 -20.31 37.25 1.72
N ALA A 20 -19.87 38.30 1.02
CA ALA A 20 -19.04 38.18 -0.17
C ALA A 20 -17.64 37.62 0.13
N ALA A 21 -17.03 37.97 1.27
CA ALA A 21 -15.77 37.42 1.73
C ALA A 21 -15.93 35.92 2.14
N ALA A 22 -17.03 35.56 2.78
CA ALA A 22 -17.33 34.17 3.12
C ALA A 22 -17.65 33.32 1.87
N THR A 23 -18.28 33.90 0.84
CA THR A 23 -18.49 33.21 -0.44
C THR A 23 -17.22 33.14 -1.31
N LEU A 24 -16.27 34.06 -1.15
CA LEU A 24 -14.96 33.96 -1.82
C LEU A 24 -14.02 32.95 -1.12
N GLN A 25 -14.18 32.69 0.17
CA GLN A 25 -13.45 31.61 0.88
C GLN A 25 -14.02 30.21 0.63
N ALA A 26 -15.22 30.12 0.08
CA ALA A 26 -15.85 28.87 -0.35
C ALA A 26 -15.66 28.55 -1.84
N GLN A 27 -14.72 29.20 -2.52
CA GLN A 27 -14.16 28.62 -3.74
C GLN A 27 -13.35 27.39 -3.29
N ALA A 28 -13.99 26.22 -3.39
CA ALA A 28 -13.33 24.95 -3.17
C ALA A 28 -12.00 24.97 -3.90
N GLN A 29 -10.92 24.87 -3.16
CA GLN A 29 -9.58 24.78 -3.73
C GLN A 29 -9.61 23.56 -4.65
N VAL A 30 -9.56 23.78 -5.96
CA VAL A 30 -9.59 22.68 -6.93
C VAL A 30 -8.21 22.05 -6.85
N HIS A 31 -8.12 20.99 -6.06
CA HIS A 31 -6.91 20.18 -5.98
C HIS A 31 -6.60 19.54 -7.33
N SER A 32 -5.32 19.40 -7.65
CA SER A 32 -4.91 18.68 -8.84
C SER A 32 -5.34 17.20 -8.73
N VAL A 33 -5.49 16.55 -9.87
CA VAL A 33 -5.77 15.11 -9.93
C VAL A 33 -4.65 14.37 -9.19
N PRO A 34 -4.97 13.41 -8.32
CA PRO A 34 -3.97 12.54 -7.69
C PRO A 34 -3.03 11.92 -8.73
N ARG A 35 -1.76 11.77 -8.39
CA ARG A 35 -0.75 11.29 -9.34
C ARG A 35 0.42 10.59 -8.64
N ILE A 36 1.02 9.64 -9.32
CA ILE A 36 2.32 9.07 -8.92
C ILE A 36 3.41 10.00 -9.42
N VAL A 37 4.34 10.36 -8.53
CA VAL A 37 5.51 11.17 -8.84
C VAL A 37 6.77 10.38 -8.57
N GLN A 38 7.69 10.36 -9.53
CA GLN A 38 9.00 9.75 -9.38
C GLN A 38 10.08 10.81 -9.26
N LYS A 39 11.00 10.63 -8.32
CA LYS A 39 12.19 11.46 -8.17
C LYS A 39 13.35 10.63 -7.61
N ASP A 40 14.50 10.67 -8.25
CA ASP A 40 15.73 9.97 -7.83
C ASP A 40 15.50 8.47 -7.55
N GLY A 41 14.69 7.80 -8.38
CA GLY A 41 14.35 6.38 -8.26
C GLY A 41 13.28 6.08 -7.19
N ARG A 42 12.79 7.08 -6.45
CA ARG A 42 11.75 6.95 -5.43
C ARG A 42 10.40 7.42 -5.94
N PHE A 43 9.33 6.84 -5.41
CA PHE A 43 7.96 7.17 -5.78
C PHE A 43 7.18 7.73 -4.59
N ALA A 44 6.21 8.58 -4.89
CA ALA A 44 5.16 8.96 -3.95
C ALA A 44 3.82 9.15 -4.66
N LEU A 45 2.74 8.79 -4.00
CA LEU A 45 1.40 9.21 -4.38
C LEU A 45 1.18 10.65 -3.89
N PHE A 46 0.86 11.54 -4.81
CA PHE A 46 0.49 12.92 -4.48
C PHE A 46 -1.02 13.07 -4.45
N VAL A 47 -1.54 13.46 -3.32
CA VAL A 47 -2.95 13.80 -3.08
C VAL A 47 -2.98 15.20 -2.48
N ASP A 48 -3.85 16.08 -2.98
CA ASP A 48 -3.90 17.50 -2.58
C ASP A 48 -2.53 18.18 -2.72
N ASP A 49 -1.83 17.87 -3.82
CA ASP A 49 -0.51 18.40 -4.19
C ASP A 49 0.65 18.09 -3.22
N ALA A 50 0.48 17.14 -2.31
CA ALA A 50 1.49 16.71 -1.36
C ALA A 50 1.60 15.17 -1.29
N PRO A 51 2.77 14.63 -0.92
CA PRO A 51 2.94 13.22 -0.68
C PRO A 51 1.92 12.67 0.32
N PHE A 52 1.40 11.49 0.03
CA PHE A 52 0.38 10.79 0.81
C PHE A 52 0.79 9.34 1.00
N LEU A 53 0.72 8.84 2.22
CA LEU A 53 0.93 7.44 2.54
C LEU A 53 -0.43 6.77 2.73
N ILE A 54 -0.75 5.79 1.91
CA ILE A 54 -1.97 5.01 2.07
C ILE A 54 -1.82 4.14 3.32
N MET A 55 -2.72 4.31 4.26
CA MET A 55 -2.98 3.44 5.40
C MET A 55 -4.39 2.91 5.21
N GLY A 56 -4.49 1.92 4.35
CA GLY A 56 -5.72 1.45 3.77
C GLY A 56 -6.28 0.21 4.45
N ILE A 57 -7.52 -0.03 4.11
CA ILE A 57 -8.22 -1.28 4.33
C ILE A 57 -9.05 -1.61 3.09
N GLU A 58 -9.07 -2.87 2.71
CA GLU A 58 -10.03 -3.39 1.74
C GLU A 58 -11.24 -3.93 2.50
N ASP A 59 -12.44 -3.48 2.15
CA ASP A 59 -13.69 -4.02 2.69
C ASP A 59 -14.68 -4.32 1.56
N LEU A 60 -14.78 -5.58 1.19
CA LEU A 60 -15.67 -6.06 0.15
C LEU A 60 -17.15 -5.86 0.50
N THR A 61 -17.49 -5.76 1.79
CA THR A 61 -18.88 -5.61 2.23
C THR A 61 -19.43 -4.19 2.05
N MET A 62 -18.57 -3.20 1.81
CA MET A 62 -19.00 -1.82 1.57
C MET A 62 -19.62 -1.62 0.18
N GLY A 63 -19.31 -2.49 -0.77
CA GLY A 63 -20.00 -2.55 -2.07
C GLY A 63 -21.45 -3.03 -1.98
N ASP A 64 -21.78 -3.76 -0.92
CA ASP A 64 -23.12 -4.29 -0.69
C ASP A 64 -24.13 -3.19 -0.32
N TRP A 65 -25.42 -3.48 -0.55
CA TRP A 65 -26.50 -2.61 -0.10
C TRP A 65 -27.51 -3.39 0.77
N PRO A 66 -27.90 -2.89 1.97
CA PRO A 66 -27.37 -1.73 2.71
C PRO A 66 -25.98 -2.01 3.32
N PRO A 67 -25.11 -0.99 3.48
CA PRO A 67 -23.81 -1.17 4.10
C PRO A 67 -23.98 -1.60 5.55
N ARG A 68 -23.03 -2.37 6.05
CA ARG A 68 -23.01 -2.76 7.48
C ARG A 68 -22.69 -1.53 8.33
N PRO A 69 -23.58 -1.09 9.24
CA PRO A 69 -23.39 0.15 10.01
C PRO A 69 -22.21 0.10 10.99
N THR A 70 -21.61 -1.08 11.20
CA THR A 70 -20.52 -1.32 12.14
C THR A 70 -19.13 -1.10 11.53
N VAL A 71 -19.01 -0.96 10.21
CA VAL A 71 -17.72 -0.79 9.53
C VAL A 71 -17.05 0.53 9.91
N TRP A 72 -17.74 1.64 9.78
CA TRP A 72 -17.16 2.97 10.02
C TRP A 72 -16.54 3.15 11.41
N PRO A 73 -17.16 2.75 12.53
CA PRO A 73 -16.52 2.82 13.84
C PRO A 73 -15.22 2.01 13.94
N ALA A 74 -15.12 0.87 13.24
CA ALA A 74 -13.90 0.08 13.22
C ALA A 74 -12.78 0.78 12.42
N LEU A 75 -13.12 1.38 11.27
CA LEU A 75 -12.17 2.13 10.45
C LEU A 75 -11.64 3.37 11.18
N GLU A 76 -12.51 4.10 11.86
CA GLU A 76 -12.14 5.24 12.69
C GLU A 76 -11.20 4.82 13.83
N TYR A 77 -11.51 3.71 14.50
CA TYR A 77 -10.66 3.16 15.56
C TYR A 77 -9.26 2.78 15.05
N MET A 78 -9.18 2.21 13.86
CA MET A 78 -7.89 1.85 13.24
C MET A 78 -7.11 3.06 12.73
N HIS A 79 -7.70 4.25 12.63
CA HIS A 79 -7.13 5.42 11.97
C HIS A 79 -6.81 5.18 10.49
N VAL A 80 -7.68 4.46 9.81
CA VAL A 80 -7.62 4.26 8.36
C VAL A 80 -7.80 5.60 7.64
N ASN A 81 -6.98 5.88 6.66
CA ASN A 81 -7.12 7.09 5.84
C ASN A 81 -7.60 6.83 4.41
N THR A 82 -7.66 5.56 4.03
CA THR A 82 -8.05 5.12 2.69
C THR A 82 -8.85 3.83 2.79
N VAL A 83 -9.93 3.71 2.01
CA VAL A 83 -10.72 2.49 1.92
C VAL A 83 -10.75 2.02 0.47
N GLU A 84 -10.42 0.76 0.26
CA GLU A 84 -10.61 0.05 -0.99
C GLU A 84 -11.97 -0.60 -1.01
N ILE A 85 -12.74 -0.35 -2.07
CA ILE A 85 -14.15 -0.74 -2.15
C ILE A 85 -14.48 -1.34 -3.50
N PRO A 86 -15.18 -2.48 -3.57
CA PRO A 86 -15.53 -3.09 -4.83
C PRO A 86 -16.60 -2.28 -5.58
N VAL A 87 -16.44 -2.26 -6.88
CA VAL A 87 -17.46 -1.85 -7.85
C VAL A 87 -17.75 -3.05 -8.73
N TYR A 88 -18.84 -3.72 -8.47
CA TYR A 88 -19.27 -4.91 -9.20
C TYR A 88 -19.89 -4.52 -10.54
N TRP A 89 -19.31 -4.99 -11.65
CA TRP A 89 -19.79 -4.61 -12.98
C TRP A 89 -21.24 -5.03 -13.23
N GLU A 90 -21.65 -6.21 -12.76
CA GLU A 90 -23.04 -6.69 -12.92
C GLU A 90 -24.08 -5.78 -12.28
N ASP A 91 -23.75 -5.16 -11.14
CA ASP A 91 -24.62 -4.19 -10.46
C ASP A 91 -24.50 -2.80 -11.10
N PHE A 92 -23.31 -2.44 -11.54
CA PHE A 92 -23.04 -1.15 -12.18
C PHE A 92 -23.69 -1.03 -13.57
N GLU A 93 -23.71 -2.11 -14.37
CA GLU A 93 -24.31 -2.16 -15.70
C GLU A 93 -25.31 -3.32 -15.84
N PRO A 94 -26.47 -3.29 -15.12
CA PRO A 94 -27.44 -4.38 -15.14
C PRO A 94 -28.09 -4.62 -16.51
N GLN A 95 -28.03 -3.65 -17.40
CA GLN A 95 -28.44 -3.75 -18.81
C GLN A 95 -27.42 -3.03 -19.70
N PRO A 96 -27.18 -3.51 -20.92
CA PRO A 96 -26.19 -2.90 -21.81
C PRO A 96 -26.34 -1.38 -21.95
N GLY A 97 -25.28 -0.64 -21.57
CA GLY A 97 -25.23 0.83 -21.63
C GLY A 97 -26.10 1.56 -20.61
N LYS A 98 -26.67 0.87 -19.62
CA LYS A 98 -27.41 1.51 -18.52
C LYS A 98 -26.64 1.34 -17.22
N TYR A 99 -26.06 2.43 -16.76
CA TYR A 99 -25.19 2.47 -15.59
C TYR A 99 -25.94 2.97 -14.36
N ASP A 100 -25.75 2.29 -13.22
CA ASP A 100 -26.25 2.69 -11.91
C ASP A 100 -25.10 3.26 -11.07
N TYR A 101 -25.16 4.54 -10.76
CA TYR A 101 -24.16 5.26 -10.00
C TYR A 101 -24.50 5.40 -8.50
N ALA A 102 -25.64 4.89 -8.05
CA ALA A 102 -26.16 5.14 -6.71
C ALA A 102 -25.20 4.64 -5.61
N VAL A 103 -24.56 3.48 -5.82
CA VAL A 103 -23.57 2.94 -4.88
C VAL A 103 -22.35 3.85 -4.81
N ILE A 104 -21.84 4.31 -5.95
CA ILE A 104 -20.68 5.21 -6.03
C ILE A 104 -20.96 6.54 -5.34
N ASP A 105 -22.09 7.16 -5.61
CA ASP A 105 -22.48 8.45 -5.00
C ASP A 105 -22.59 8.35 -3.48
N ARG A 106 -23.15 7.25 -2.98
CA ARG A 106 -23.22 6.96 -1.55
C ARG A 106 -21.83 6.80 -0.94
N LEU A 107 -20.94 6.00 -1.57
CA LEU A 107 -19.60 5.77 -1.08
C LEU A 107 -18.76 7.06 -1.04
N LEU A 108 -18.90 7.92 -2.05
CA LEU A 108 -18.29 9.25 -2.05
C LEU A 108 -18.80 10.12 -0.89
N ALA A 109 -20.11 10.10 -0.63
CA ALA A 109 -20.70 10.86 0.48
C ALA A 109 -20.24 10.35 1.84
N ASP A 110 -20.23 9.03 2.03
CA ASP A 110 -19.77 8.41 3.28
C ASP A 110 -18.28 8.65 3.52
N ALA A 111 -17.42 8.47 2.51
CA ALA A 111 -16.00 8.72 2.62
C ALA A 111 -15.68 10.17 3.03
N ARG A 112 -16.38 11.14 2.44
CA ARG A 112 -16.27 12.56 2.80
C ARG A 112 -16.70 12.84 4.23
N LYS A 113 -17.78 12.19 4.68
CA LYS A 113 -18.29 12.32 6.06
C LYS A 113 -17.28 11.81 7.08
N HIS A 114 -16.53 10.75 6.75
CA HIS A 114 -15.56 10.10 7.62
C HIS A 114 -14.11 10.52 7.36
N ASP A 115 -13.89 11.52 6.49
CA ASP A 115 -12.57 12.08 6.12
C ASP A 115 -11.57 11.02 5.66
N VAL A 116 -12.02 10.06 4.84
CA VAL A 116 -11.19 9.03 4.22
C VAL A 116 -11.15 9.17 2.71
N ARG A 117 -10.09 8.67 2.09
CA ARG A 117 -9.95 8.55 0.64
C ARG A 117 -10.47 7.19 0.16
N LEU A 118 -10.76 7.10 -1.12
CA LEU A 118 -11.26 5.88 -1.75
C LEU A 118 -10.31 5.39 -2.84
N VAL A 119 -10.22 4.06 -2.94
CA VAL A 119 -9.69 3.34 -4.08
C VAL A 119 -10.78 2.37 -4.56
N PRO A 120 -11.58 2.72 -5.57
CA PRO A 120 -12.52 1.79 -6.18
C PRO A 120 -11.78 0.62 -6.83
N LEU A 121 -12.26 -0.60 -6.56
CA LEU A 121 -11.80 -1.84 -7.16
C LEU A 121 -12.78 -2.20 -8.28
N TRP A 122 -12.36 -2.05 -9.53
CA TRP A 122 -13.19 -2.44 -10.67
C TRP A 122 -13.19 -3.96 -10.83
N PHE A 123 -14.21 -4.63 -10.30
CA PHE A 123 -14.45 -6.05 -10.51
C PHE A 123 -15.24 -6.22 -11.81
N GLY A 124 -14.50 -6.13 -12.90
CA GLY A 124 -15.01 -6.17 -14.26
C GLY A 124 -15.02 -7.58 -14.86
N THR A 125 -14.17 -7.80 -15.83
CA THR A 125 -14.03 -9.09 -16.50
C THR A 125 -13.31 -10.12 -15.63
N TYR A 126 -12.33 -9.68 -14.82
CA TYR A 126 -11.54 -10.58 -13.97
C TYR A 126 -11.78 -10.32 -12.48
N LYS A 127 -12.11 -11.38 -11.73
CA LYS A 127 -12.01 -11.46 -10.27
C LYS A 127 -11.47 -12.84 -9.90
N ASN A 128 -10.23 -12.88 -9.36
CA ASN A 128 -9.52 -14.13 -9.02
C ASN A 128 -9.45 -15.09 -10.23
N GLY A 129 -9.10 -14.55 -11.40
CA GLY A 129 -9.03 -15.31 -12.64
C GLY A 129 -10.36 -15.75 -13.25
N HIS A 130 -11.50 -15.34 -12.69
CA HIS A 130 -12.84 -15.76 -13.11
C HIS A 130 -13.71 -14.59 -13.57
N PRO A 131 -14.68 -14.81 -14.49
CA PRO A 131 -15.59 -13.77 -14.96
C PRO A 131 -16.83 -13.59 -14.04
N HIS A 132 -16.63 -13.63 -12.72
CA HIS A 132 -17.73 -13.72 -11.74
C HIS A 132 -18.67 -12.52 -11.77
N TYR A 133 -18.12 -11.31 -11.97
CA TYR A 133 -18.88 -10.06 -11.91
C TYR A 133 -19.18 -9.45 -13.28
N MET A 134 -18.95 -10.21 -14.37
CA MET A 134 -19.50 -9.84 -15.66
C MET A 134 -21.02 -9.79 -15.57
N PRO A 135 -21.71 -8.80 -16.20
CA PRO A 135 -23.16 -8.72 -16.19
C PRO A 135 -23.85 -9.97 -16.75
N ASP A 136 -25.05 -10.29 -16.24
CA ASP A 136 -25.85 -11.44 -16.66
C ASP A 136 -26.09 -11.48 -18.17
N TRP A 137 -26.32 -10.31 -18.79
CA TRP A 137 -26.53 -10.24 -20.24
C TRP A 137 -25.29 -10.66 -21.06
N MET A 138 -24.09 -10.65 -20.46
CA MET A 138 -22.86 -11.19 -21.06
C MET A 138 -22.73 -12.69 -20.77
N LYS A 139 -22.93 -13.11 -19.52
CA LYS A 139 -22.87 -14.52 -19.09
C LYS A 139 -23.84 -15.41 -19.87
N LEU A 140 -25.01 -14.85 -20.26
CA LEU A 140 -26.03 -15.55 -21.03
C LEU A 140 -25.75 -15.63 -22.55
N ASP A 141 -24.69 -14.98 -23.04
CA ASP A 141 -24.26 -15.04 -24.45
C ASP A 141 -22.78 -15.47 -24.58
N PRO A 142 -22.43 -16.73 -24.24
CA PRO A 142 -21.06 -17.22 -24.27
C PRO A 142 -20.46 -17.35 -25.69
N VAL A 143 -21.27 -17.18 -26.73
CA VAL A 143 -20.79 -17.12 -28.11
C VAL A 143 -20.14 -15.76 -28.38
N ARG A 144 -20.75 -14.71 -27.92
CA ARG A 144 -20.25 -13.33 -28.07
C ARG A 144 -19.22 -12.97 -27.03
N TYR A 145 -19.33 -13.51 -25.81
CA TYR A 145 -18.47 -13.27 -24.66
C TYR A 145 -17.85 -14.60 -24.19
N PRO A 146 -16.92 -15.17 -24.94
CA PRO A 146 -16.44 -16.52 -24.71
C PRO A 146 -15.50 -16.60 -23.50
N HIS A 147 -15.47 -17.77 -22.90
CA HIS A 147 -14.43 -18.20 -21.99
C HIS A 147 -13.16 -18.63 -22.74
N ALA A 148 -12.03 -18.64 -22.04
CA ALA A 148 -10.81 -19.24 -22.53
C ALA A 148 -10.97 -20.74 -22.74
N LEU A 149 -10.19 -21.32 -23.66
CA LEU A 149 -10.19 -22.75 -23.95
C LEU A 149 -8.91 -23.41 -23.43
N ASP A 150 -9.06 -24.60 -22.85
CA ASP A 150 -7.93 -25.46 -22.51
C ASP A 150 -7.29 -26.09 -23.77
N ARG A 151 -6.25 -26.90 -23.58
CA ARG A 151 -5.56 -27.62 -24.70
C ARG A 151 -6.45 -28.61 -25.45
N ASN A 152 -7.55 -29.06 -24.84
CA ASN A 152 -8.51 -30.01 -25.45
C ASN A 152 -9.66 -29.27 -26.15
N GLY A 153 -9.65 -27.94 -26.15
CA GLY A 153 -10.70 -27.11 -26.71
C GLY A 153 -11.95 -27.01 -25.81
N GLN A 154 -11.83 -27.35 -24.52
CA GLN A 154 -12.91 -27.20 -23.56
C GLN A 154 -12.83 -25.82 -22.91
N ALA A 155 -14.00 -25.17 -22.73
CA ALA A 155 -14.08 -23.92 -22.02
C ALA A 155 -13.68 -24.10 -20.54
N VAL A 156 -12.86 -23.19 -20.04
CA VAL A 156 -12.48 -23.09 -18.62
C VAL A 156 -13.17 -21.87 -18.01
N ASP A 157 -13.29 -21.86 -16.67
CA ASP A 157 -13.91 -20.75 -15.96
C ASP A 157 -12.93 -19.56 -15.82
N SER A 158 -12.49 -19.06 -16.96
CA SER A 158 -11.66 -17.85 -17.06
C SER A 158 -12.02 -17.10 -18.34
N PRO A 159 -11.92 -15.76 -18.38
CA PRO A 159 -12.23 -14.98 -19.57
C PRO A 159 -11.23 -15.25 -20.70
N ALA A 160 -11.68 -15.10 -21.95
CA ALA A 160 -10.80 -15.14 -23.11
C ALA A 160 -10.19 -13.75 -23.38
N PRO A 161 -8.87 -13.53 -23.21
CA PRO A 161 -8.26 -12.19 -23.30
C PRO A 161 -8.29 -11.60 -24.73
N PHE A 162 -8.62 -12.41 -25.74
CA PHE A 162 -8.77 -11.97 -27.13
C PHE A 162 -10.23 -11.79 -27.58
N ALA A 163 -11.19 -11.88 -26.65
CA ALA A 163 -12.61 -11.63 -26.91
C ALA A 163 -12.88 -10.12 -27.07
N THR A 164 -12.88 -9.64 -28.32
CA THR A 164 -13.03 -8.20 -28.60
C THR A 164 -14.33 -7.63 -28.07
N ALA A 165 -15.45 -8.40 -28.14
CA ALA A 165 -16.73 -7.94 -27.64
C ALA A 165 -16.75 -7.73 -26.11
N THR A 166 -16.05 -8.61 -25.38
CA THR A 166 -15.87 -8.50 -23.93
C THR A 166 -15.04 -7.26 -23.58
N LEU A 167 -13.87 -7.13 -24.22
CA LEU A 167 -12.98 -5.98 -24.04
C LEU A 167 -13.69 -4.64 -24.35
N ASP A 168 -14.46 -4.57 -25.44
CA ASP A 168 -15.14 -3.34 -25.82
C ASP A 168 -16.28 -2.98 -24.84
N ALA A 169 -16.95 -3.97 -24.25
CA ALA A 169 -17.96 -3.76 -23.23
C ALA A 169 -17.34 -3.23 -21.93
N ASP A 170 -16.28 -3.89 -21.46
CA ASP A 170 -15.53 -3.51 -20.26
C ASP A 170 -14.95 -2.09 -20.37
N LYS A 171 -14.24 -1.79 -21.44
CA LYS A 171 -13.74 -0.43 -21.72
C LYS A 171 -14.82 0.65 -21.64
N ARG A 172 -16.02 0.38 -22.16
CA ARG A 172 -17.11 1.35 -22.10
C ARG A 172 -17.64 1.53 -20.69
N ALA A 173 -17.85 0.44 -19.97
CA ALA A 173 -18.32 0.47 -18.58
C ALA A 173 -17.32 1.18 -17.67
N PHE A 174 -16.05 0.80 -17.75
CA PHE A 174 -15.00 1.44 -16.96
C PHE A 174 -14.82 2.93 -17.30
N ALA A 175 -14.86 3.30 -18.58
CA ALA A 175 -14.83 4.71 -18.99
C ALA A 175 -16.05 5.50 -18.49
N ALA A 176 -17.24 4.88 -18.41
CA ALA A 176 -18.43 5.50 -17.84
C ALA A 176 -18.27 5.73 -16.33
N LEU A 177 -17.71 4.76 -15.59
CA LEU A 177 -17.38 4.92 -14.17
C LEU A 177 -16.41 6.10 -13.96
N LEU A 178 -15.29 6.14 -14.70
CA LEU A 178 -14.31 7.22 -14.60
C LEU A 178 -14.89 8.58 -14.99
N GLY A 179 -15.81 8.61 -15.97
CA GLY A 179 -16.54 9.82 -16.35
C GLY A 179 -17.39 10.36 -15.21
N HIS A 180 -18.13 9.48 -14.54
CA HIS A 180 -18.94 9.84 -13.38
C HIS A 180 -18.09 10.33 -12.21
N LEU A 181 -17.01 9.61 -11.87
CA LEU A 181 -16.07 10.02 -10.80
C LEU A 181 -15.46 11.39 -11.07
N LYS A 182 -15.11 11.70 -12.33
CA LYS A 182 -14.58 13.01 -12.70
C LYS A 182 -15.55 14.15 -12.40
N GLU A 183 -16.86 13.92 -12.62
CA GLU A 183 -17.92 14.90 -12.41
C GLU A 183 -18.39 14.96 -10.96
N ALA A 184 -18.58 13.80 -10.32
CA ALA A 184 -19.15 13.68 -8.98
C ALA A 184 -18.13 13.90 -7.86
N ASP A 185 -16.80 13.81 -8.16
CA ASP A 185 -15.74 13.93 -7.16
C ASP A 185 -14.78 15.11 -7.41
N PRO A 186 -15.24 16.38 -7.40
CA PRO A 186 -14.35 17.54 -7.51
C PRO A 186 -13.40 17.67 -6.32
N GLN A 187 -13.71 17.05 -5.18
CA GLN A 187 -12.91 17.07 -3.95
C GLN A 187 -11.75 16.08 -3.96
N ARG A 188 -11.64 15.24 -5.01
CA ARG A 188 -10.59 14.22 -5.12
C ARG A 188 -10.61 13.20 -3.98
N THR A 189 -11.79 12.78 -3.58
CA THR A 189 -11.99 11.70 -2.59
C THR A 189 -11.40 10.39 -3.10
N VAL A 190 -11.55 10.10 -4.40
CA VAL A 190 -10.90 8.98 -5.09
C VAL A 190 -9.46 9.36 -5.45
N ILE A 191 -8.50 8.56 -4.99
CA ILE A 191 -7.07 8.86 -5.15
C ILE A 191 -6.33 7.91 -6.10
N MET A 192 -6.89 6.74 -6.36
CA MET A 192 -6.39 5.71 -7.25
C MET A 192 -7.55 4.80 -7.63
N VAL A 193 -7.41 3.98 -8.67
CA VAL A 193 -8.41 2.97 -9.06
C VAL A 193 -7.68 1.66 -9.34
N GLN A 194 -8.18 0.55 -8.81
CA GLN A 194 -7.73 -0.77 -9.22
C GLN A 194 -8.50 -1.22 -10.45
N VAL A 195 -7.77 -1.75 -11.44
CA VAL A 195 -8.33 -2.21 -12.72
C VAL A 195 -8.32 -3.72 -12.72
N GLU A 196 -9.49 -4.33 -12.65
CA GLU A 196 -9.68 -5.76 -12.45
C GLU A 196 -9.15 -6.24 -11.07
N ASN A 197 -9.20 -7.53 -10.80
CA ASN A 197 -8.67 -8.11 -9.58
C ASN A 197 -8.06 -9.48 -9.82
N GLU A 198 -6.81 -9.66 -9.37
CA GLU A 198 -6.08 -10.94 -9.46
C GLU A 198 -6.34 -11.63 -10.79
N THR A 199 -5.88 -10.97 -11.84
CA THR A 199 -6.16 -11.34 -13.23
C THR A 199 -5.38 -12.57 -13.65
N GLY A 200 -5.91 -13.30 -14.62
CA GLY A 200 -5.23 -14.46 -15.19
C GLY A 200 -6.18 -15.61 -15.50
N ASN A 201 -5.63 -16.81 -15.63
CA ASN A 201 -6.40 -18.01 -15.96
C ASN A 201 -6.21 -19.09 -14.91
N TRP A 202 -7.30 -19.73 -14.50
CA TRP A 202 -7.31 -21.00 -13.76
C TRP A 202 -7.52 -22.20 -14.69
N ASN A 203 -7.02 -23.36 -14.28
CA ASN A 203 -7.17 -24.66 -14.99
C ASN A 203 -6.54 -24.71 -16.39
N CYS A 204 -5.91 -23.65 -16.85
CA CYS A 204 -5.08 -23.63 -18.04
C CYS A 204 -4.02 -22.53 -17.93
N VAL A 205 -2.83 -22.76 -18.50
CA VAL A 205 -1.73 -21.79 -18.44
C VAL A 205 -2.01 -20.60 -19.35
N ARG A 206 -2.71 -20.82 -20.47
CA ARG A 206 -3.15 -19.76 -21.39
C ARG A 206 -4.44 -20.14 -22.10
N ASP A 207 -5.02 -19.18 -22.79
CA ASP A 207 -6.09 -19.45 -23.75
C ASP A 207 -5.53 -20.17 -24.99
N TYR A 208 -6.09 -21.35 -25.34
CA TYR A 208 -5.76 -22.13 -26.52
C TYR A 208 -6.79 -21.97 -27.65
N SER A 209 -7.68 -21.00 -27.56
CA SER A 209 -8.65 -20.70 -28.62
C SER A 209 -7.95 -20.36 -29.95
N PRO A 210 -8.61 -20.54 -31.10
CA PRO A 210 -8.05 -20.13 -32.40
C PRO A 210 -7.64 -18.66 -32.47
N ALA A 211 -8.35 -17.78 -31.73
CA ALA A 211 -8.00 -16.37 -31.63
C ALA A 211 -6.65 -16.17 -30.90
N ALA A 212 -6.46 -16.82 -29.76
CA ALA A 212 -5.22 -16.77 -28.99
C ALA A 212 -4.06 -17.44 -29.76
N GLN A 213 -4.31 -18.59 -30.39
CA GLN A 213 -3.29 -19.35 -31.13
C GLN A 213 -2.67 -18.54 -32.28
N LYS A 214 -3.45 -17.70 -32.93
CA LYS A 214 -2.95 -16.78 -33.96
C LYS A 214 -1.86 -15.84 -33.44
N TYR A 215 -2.00 -15.34 -32.23
CA TYR A 215 -1.02 -14.44 -31.60
C TYR A 215 0.14 -15.22 -30.97
N PHE A 216 -0.09 -16.42 -30.46
CA PHE A 216 0.96 -17.27 -29.90
C PHE A 216 2.00 -17.69 -30.93
N THR A 217 1.56 -17.97 -32.16
CA THR A 217 2.45 -18.33 -33.27
C THR A 217 3.05 -17.13 -34.00
N ALA A 218 2.58 -15.91 -33.70
CA ALA A 218 3.16 -14.69 -34.24
C ALA A 218 4.48 -14.32 -33.54
N PRO A 219 5.29 -13.41 -34.10
CA PRO A 219 6.47 -12.89 -33.43
C PRO A 219 6.11 -12.19 -32.11
N VAL A 220 6.98 -12.36 -31.09
CA VAL A 220 6.88 -11.63 -29.83
C VAL A 220 7.04 -10.13 -30.09
N PRO A 221 6.21 -9.27 -29.49
CA PRO A 221 6.36 -7.82 -29.58
C PRO A 221 7.76 -7.36 -29.14
N PRO A 222 8.44 -6.49 -29.90
CA PRO A 222 9.81 -6.06 -29.58
C PRO A 222 9.97 -5.44 -28.20
N GLU A 223 8.94 -4.73 -27.71
CA GLU A 223 8.90 -4.12 -26.38
C GLU A 223 8.93 -5.17 -25.26
N VAL A 224 8.30 -6.32 -25.47
CA VAL A 224 8.32 -7.46 -24.53
C VAL A 224 9.72 -8.10 -24.50
N LEU A 225 10.33 -8.36 -25.67
CA LEU A 225 11.69 -8.88 -25.74
C LEU A 225 12.68 -7.97 -25.01
N LYS A 226 12.54 -6.65 -25.21
CA LYS A 226 13.37 -5.63 -24.54
C LYS A 226 13.15 -5.65 -23.03
N ALA A 227 11.92 -5.64 -22.57
CA ALA A 227 11.56 -5.63 -21.16
C ALA A 227 12.04 -6.88 -20.41
N MET A 228 12.01 -8.04 -21.10
CA MET A 228 12.46 -9.32 -20.55
C MET A 228 13.97 -9.58 -20.78
N HIS A 229 14.70 -8.61 -21.32
CA HIS A 229 16.14 -8.72 -21.60
C HIS A 229 16.53 -9.93 -22.46
N VAL A 230 15.64 -10.36 -23.36
CA VAL A 230 15.89 -11.52 -24.23
C VAL A 230 16.84 -11.12 -25.36
N ALA A 231 17.99 -11.79 -25.41
CA ALA A 231 18.86 -11.73 -26.57
C ALA A 231 18.21 -12.51 -27.74
N ALA A 232 17.65 -11.78 -28.71
CA ALA A 232 16.94 -12.41 -29.82
C ALA A 232 17.90 -13.28 -30.65
N THR A 233 17.62 -14.57 -30.73
CA THR A 233 18.32 -15.55 -31.60
C THR A 233 17.86 -15.46 -33.04
N SER A 234 16.78 -14.73 -33.29
CA SER A 234 16.15 -14.46 -34.59
C SER A 234 15.67 -13.02 -34.64
N PRO A 235 15.60 -12.37 -35.82
CA PRO A 235 15.06 -11.02 -35.95
C PRO A 235 13.58 -10.86 -35.49
N SER A 236 12.83 -11.96 -35.48
CA SER A 236 11.41 -12.00 -35.16
C SER A 236 11.06 -13.35 -34.52
N PRO A 237 11.51 -13.62 -33.27
CA PRO A 237 11.27 -14.92 -32.65
C PRO A 237 9.80 -15.07 -32.26
N THR A 238 9.25 -16.28 -32.38
CA THR A 238 7.97 -16.64 -31.76
C THR A 238 8.11 -16.78 -30.26
N TRP A 239 6.99 -16.91 -29.53
CA TRP A 239 6.99 -17.07 -28.07
C TRP A 239 7.81 -18.29 -27.62
N GLU A 240 7.66 -19.45 -28.31
CA GLU A 240 8.44 -20.65 -28.00
C GLU A 240 9.93 -20.47 -28.29
N GLN A 241 10.28 -19.74 -29.35
CA GLN A 241 11.68 -19.46 -29.68
C GLN A 241 12.34 -18.50 -28.71
N ALA A 242 11.56 -17.53 -28.16
CA ALA A 242 12.07 -16.54 -27.24
C ALA A 242 12.16 -17.06 -25.80
N PHE A 243 11.18 -17.84 -25.36
CA PHE A 243 10.97 -18.14 -23.94
C PHE A 243 10.96 -19.66 -23.62
N GLY A 244 11.01 -20.54 -24.60
CA GLY A 244 11.10 -21.98 -24.37
C GLY A 244 9.95 -22.53 -23.52
N SER A 245 10.27 -23.13 -22.38
CA SER A 245 9.29 -23.69 -21.44
C SER A 245 8.33 -22.66 -20.83
N ASP A 246 8.73 -21.40 -20.75
CA ASP A 246 7.95 -20.33 -20.13
C ASP A 246 7.03 -19.62 -21.14
N ALA A 247 7.07 -20.05 -22.42
CA ALA A 247 6.36 -19.40 -23.51
C ALA A 247 4.85 -19.28 -23.29
N ASP A 248 4.20 -20.34 -22.77
CA ASP A 248 2.75 -20.35 -22.54
C ASP A 248 2.36 -19.32 -21.45
N GLU A 249 3.10 -19.28 -20.32
CA GLU A 249 2.86 -18.34 -19.23
C GLU A 249 3.13 -16.89 -19.65
N TYR A 250 4.28 -16.65 -20.30
CA TYR A 250 4.67 -15.29 -20.71
C TYR A 250 3.76 -14.73 -21.79
N PHE A 251 3.30 -15.60 -22.71
CA PHE A 251 2.26 -15.21 -23.67
C PHE A 251 0.96 -14.82 -22.97
N ASN A 252 0.52 -15.62 -21.99
CA ASN A 252 -0.70 -15.31 -21.27
C ASN A 252 -0.59 -14.01 -20.45
N ALA A 253 0.57 -13.79 -19.82
CA ALA A 253 0.85 -12.53 -19.14
C ALA A 253 0.75 -11.31 -20.09
N TRP A 254 1.29 -11.44 -21.31
CA TRP A 254 1.13 -10.40 -22.32
C TRP A 254 -0.32 -10.22 -22.78
N ALA A 255 -1.06 -11.31 -22.96
CA ALA A 255 -2.43 -11.27 -23.43
C ALA A 255 -3.35 -10.59 -22.40
N VAL A 256 -3.22 -10.99 -21.12
CA VAL A 256 -3.98 -10.42 -20.00
C VAL A 256 -3.57 -8.96 -19.74
N ALA A 257 -2.25 -8.68 -19.68
CA ALA A 257 -1.76 -7.30 -19.50
C ALA A 257 -2.24 -6.36 -20.60
N ARG A 258 -2.25 -6.83 -21.86
CA ARG A 258 -2.79 -6.08 -23.00
C ARG A 258 -4.28 -5.81 -22.87
N TYR A 259 -5.06 -6.77 -22.33
CA TYR A 259 -6.49 -6.59 -22.05
C TYR A 259 -6.70 -5.52 -20.98
N VAL A 260 -6.14 -5.73 -19.80
CA VAL A 260 -6.26 -4.83 -18.65
C VAL A 260 -5.71 -3.43 -18.97
N GLY A 261 -4.60 -3.38 -19.70
CA GLY A 261 -4.00 -2.11 -20.14
C GLY A 261 -4.92 -1.29 -21.04
N GLN A 262 -5.71 -1.94 -21.93
CA GLN A 262 -6.67 -1.24 -22.78
C GLN A 262 -7.90 -0.75 -21.99
N VAL A 263 -8.34 -1.49 -20.97
CA VAL A 263 -9.39 -1.04 -20.04
C VAL A 263 -8.89 0.20 -19.28
N ALA A 264 -7.69 0.11 -18.71
CA ALA A 264 -7.04 1.23 -18.01
C ALA A 264 -6.85 2.47 -18.92
N GLU A 265 -6.39 2.30 -20.14
CA GLU A 265 -6.22 3.36 -21.12
C GLU A 265 -7.54 4.08 -21.42
N ALA A 266 -8.63 3.32 -21.59
CA ALA A 266 -9.95 3.89 -21.82
C ALA A 266 -10.42 4.75 -20.63
N GLY A 267 -10.18 4.31 -19.39
CA GLY A 267 -10.48 5.09 -18.19
C GLY A 267 -9.59 6.34 -18.07
N LYS A 268 -8.26 6.20 -18.25
CA LYS A 268 -7.33 7.33 -18.17
C LYS A 268 -7.59 8.42 -19.20
N ALA A 269 -8.07 8.05 -20.39
CA ALA A 269 -8.46 9.01 -21.43
C ALA A 269 -9.60 9.93 -20.96
N VAL A 270 -10.44 9.47 -20.04
CA VAL A 270 -11.55 10.24 -19.45
C VAL A 270 -11.11 10.98 -18.19
N TYR A 271 -10.49 10.25 -17.25
CA TYR A 271 -10.04 10.78 -15.96
C TYR A 271 -8.70 10.13 -15.56
N PRO A 272 -7.57 10.86 -15.62
CA PRO A 272 -6.22 10.29 -15.50
C PRO A 272 -5.81 10.06 -14.03
N LEU A 273 -6.61 9.32 -13.28
CA LEU A 273 -6.23 8.83 -11.95
C LEU A 273 -5.08 7.82 -12.04
N PRO A 274 -4.24 7.69 -11.00
CA PRO A 274 -3.36 6.53 -10.86
C PRO A 274 -4.14 5.21 -10.92
N MET A 275 -3.57 4.20 -11.56
CA MET A 275 -4.19 2.89 -11.71
C MET A 275 -3.27 1.79 -11.23
N VAL A 276 -3.82 0.84 -10.48
CA VAL A 276 -3.14 -0.34 -9.97
C VAL A 276 -3.74 -1.62 -10.57
N ALA A 277 -2.91 -2.61 -10.80
CA ALA A 277 -3.31 -4.00 -11.00
C ALA A 277 -2.62 -4.86 -9.95
N ASN A 278 -3.38 -5.76 -9.32
CA ASN A 278 -2.91 -6.64 -8.27
C ASN A 278 -2.71 -8.08 -8.76
N ALA A 279 -1.94 -8.85 -8.01
CA ALA A 279 -1.61 -10.23 -8.34
C ALA A 279 -1.74 -11.16 -7.15
N ALA A 280 -2.45 -12.27 -7.31
CA ALA A 280 -2.22 -13.46 -6.50
C ALA A 280 -0.78 -13.94 -6.73
N LEU A 281 -0.04 -14.11 -5.64
CA LEU A 281 1.40 -14.37 -5.70
C LEU A 281 1.72 -15.82 -6.05
N ARG A 282 2.74 -16.02 -6.86
CA ARG A 282 3.50 -17.27 -6.83
C ARG A 282 4.40 -17.33 -5.59
N ASP A 283 4.91 -18.51 -5.23
CA ASP A 283 5.85 -18.63 -4.09
C ASP A 283 7.15 -17.84 -4.39
N PRO A 284 7.45 -16.76 -3.65
CA PRO A 284 8.60 -15.90 -3.93
C PRO A 284 9.94 -16.55 -3.54
N LEU A 285 9.94 -17.59 -2.71
CA LEU A 285 11.15 -18.30 -2.28
C LEU A 285 11.48 -19.51 -3.16
N HIS A 286 10.45 -20.12 -3.76
CA HIS A 286 10.59 -21.33 -4.56
C HIS A 286 9.97 -21.13 -5.94
N PRO A 287 10.53 -20.25 -6.77
CA PRO A 287 10.02 -19.98 -8.11
C PRO A 287 10.32 -21.18 -9.03
N GLY A 288 9.58 -22.25 -8.90
CA GLY A 288 9.83 -23.47 -9.65
C GLY A 288 8.55 -24.28 -9.89
N PRO A 289 8.63 -25.42 -10.57
CA PRO A 289 7.47 -26.13 -11.14
C PRO A 289 6.53 -26.77 -10.11
N ALA A 290 6.74 -26.58 -8.81
CA ALA A 290 5.85 -27.14 -7.77
C ALA A 290 4.42 -26.52 -7.80
N GLY A 291 4.23 -25.40 -8.49
CA GLY A 291 2.93 -24.85 -8.82
C GLY A 291 2.95 -24.39 -10.27
N LEU A 292 2.51 -25.24 -11.21
CA LEU A 292 2.31 -24.79 -12.56
C LEU A 292 1.27 -23.68 -12.59
N PRO A 293 1.53 -22.54 -13.26
CA PRO A 293 0.56 -21.47 -13.38
C PRO A 293 -0.78 -22.02 -13.91
N GLY A 294 -1.89 -21.52 -13.37
CA GLY A 294 -3.21 -21.97 -13.76
C GLY A 294 -3.62 -23.34 -13.24
N ALA A 295 -2.81 -24.02 -12.43
CA ALA A 295 -3.18 -25.28 -11.80
C ALA A 295 -3.87 -25.01 -10.44
N PRO A 296 -4.79 -25.89 -9.99
CA PRO A 296 -5.39 -25.77 -8.67
C PRO A 296 -4.34 -25.68 -7.56
N GLY A 297 -4.45 -24.68 -6.69
CA GLY A 297 -3.53 -24.46 -5.58
C GLY A 297 -2.21 -23.75 -5.96
N ALA A 298 -2.06 -23.31 -7.22
CA ALA A 298 -0.96 -22.47 -7.69
C ALA A 298 -1.39 -20.98 -7.69
N TYR A 299 -1.26 -20.30 -8.80
CA TYR A 299 -1.65 -18.92 -9.01
C TYR A 299 -2.28 -18.73 -10.39
N GLU A 300 -2.96 -17.63 -10.60
CA GLU A 300 -3.57 -17.28 -11.87
C GLU A 300 -2.48 -16.99 -12.90
N SER A 301 -2.42 -17.83 -13.96
CA SER A 301 -1.49 -17.59 -15.05
C SER A 301 -1.87 -16.34 -15.82
N GLY A 302 -0.94 -15.42 -15.94
CA GLY A 302 -1.15 -14.18 -16.69
C GLY A 302 -1.30 -12.92 -15.85
N GLY A 303 -1.50 -13.04 -14.53
CA GLY A 303 -1.48 -11.90 -13.62
C GLY A 303 -0.09 -11.26 -13.49
N PRO A 304 0.04 -10.07 -12.86
CA PRO A 304 1.31 -9.37 -12.72
C PRO A 304 2.21 -9.96 -11.63
N THR A 305 2.50 -11.27 -11.71
CA THR A 305 3.46 -11.95 -10.84
C THR A 305 4.89 -11.47 -11.09
N ASP A 306 5.76 -11.64 -10.08
CA ASP A 306 7.12 -11.08 -10.06
C ASP A 306 7.98 -11.44 -11.30
N ASN A 307 7.79 -12.62 -11.87
CA ASN A 307 8.52 -13.08 -13.05
C ASN A 307 8.07 -12.43 -14.38
N VAL A 308 6.91 -11.79 -14.40
CA VAL A 308 6.33 -11.20 -15.63
C VAL A 308 6.06 -9.70 -15.52
N LEU A 309 6.54 -9.03 -14.47
CA LEU A 309 6.37 -7.58 -14.29
C LEU A 309 6.85 -6.78 -15.51
N GLY A 310 7.97 -7.19 -16.14
CA GLY A 310 8.48 -6.56 -17.36
C GLY A 310 7.50 -6.66 -18.53
N ILE A 311 6.82 -7.79 -18.66
CA ILE A 311 5.79 -8.00 -19.70
C ILE A 311 4.59 -7.07 -19.45
N TRP A 312 4.12 -7.00 -18.19
CA TRP A 312 3.01 -6.14 -17.81
C TRP A 312 3.29 -4.66 -18.09
N LYS A 313 4.49 -4.19 -17.73
CA LYS A 313 4.90 -2.79 -17.99
C LYS A 313 5.00 -2.47 -19.48
N ALA A 314 5.45 -3.43 -20.28
CA ALA A 314 5.50 -3.26 -21.73
C ALA A 314 4.11 -3.28 -22.39
N ALA A 315 3.19 -4.13 -21.91
CA ALA A 315 1.89 -4.35 -22.53
C ALA A 315 0.77 -3.48 -21.96
N ALA A 316 0.90 -2.99 -20.71
CA ALA A 316 -0.09 -2.20 -19.99
C ALA A 316 0.49 -0.88 -19.42
N PRO A 317 1.05 0.01 -20.24
CA PRO A 317 1.69 1.26 -19.77
C PRO A 317 0.72 2.24 -19.10
N ALA A 318 -0.59 2.01 -19.21
CA ALA A 318 -1.60 2.78 -18.49
C ALA A 318 -1.76 2.37 -17.02
N ILE A 319 -1.22 1.23 -16.61
CA ILE A 319 -1.15 0.81 -15.20
C ILE A 319 0.10 1.44 -14.58
N ASP A 320 -0.08 2.23 -13.53
CA ASP A 320 1.02 2.95 -12.85
C ASP A 320 1.72 2.06 -11.80
N VAL A 321 0.98 1.13 -11.19
CA VAL A 321 1.40 0.31 -10.06
C VAL A 321 1.04 -1.15 -10.32
N LEU A 322 2.01 -2.03 -10.14
CA LEU A 322 1.78 -3.48 -10.06
C LEU A 322 1.98 -3.90 -8.60
N GLY A 323 0.94 -4.37 -7.94
CA GLY A 323 0.92 -4.65 -6.50
C GLY A 323 0.79 -6.13 -6.18
N PRO A 324 1.52 -6.64 -5.14
CA PRO A 324 1.34 -8.01 -4.67
C PRO A 324 0.20 -8.09 -3.66
N ASP A 325 -0.61 -9.15 -3.73
CA ASP A 325 -1.55 -9.52 -2.68
C ASP A 325 -0.86 -10.52 -1.76
N ASP A 326 -0.28 -9.99 -0.68
CA ASP A 326 0.64 -10.76 0.14
C ASP A 326 -0.02 -11.28 1.42
N TYR A 327 -0.45 -12.53 1.38
CA TYR A 327 -1.01 -13.28 2.50
C TYR A 327 -0.03 -14.33 3.06
N GLN A 328 1.27 -14.21 2.74
CA GLN A 328 2.28 -15.17 3.16
C GLN A 328 2.45 -15.21 4.68
N ASN A 329 2.21 -16.36 5.29
CA ASN A 329 2.49 -16.56 6.71
C ASN A 329 3.98 -16.79 6.99
N ASN A 330 4.78 -17.11 5.97
CA ASN A 330 6.23 -17.24 6.07
C ASN A 330 6.88 -15.85 6.03
N PRO A 331 7.57 -15.41 7.09
CA PRO A 331 8.22 -14.11 7.15
C PRO A 331 9.19 -13.82 5.99
N ALA A 332 10.01 -14.81 5.62
CA ALA A 332 10.98 -14.64 4.54
C ALA A 332 10.31 -14.52 3.18
N ALA A 333 9.20 -15.24 2.97
CA ALA A 333 8.42 -15.13 1.74
C ALA A 333 7.75 -13.76 1.63
N TYR A 334 7.17 -13.26 2.73
CA TYR A 334 6.54 -11.94 2.78
C TYR A 334 7.53 -10.82 2.42
N VAL A 335 8.66 -10.77 3.13
CA VAL A 335 9.69 -9.74 2.87
C VAL A 335 10.23 -9.88 1.44
N LYS A 336 10.39 -11.12 0.96
CA LYS A 336 10.85 -11.35 -0.42
C LYS A 336 9.86 -10.83 -1.46
N ALA A 337 8.56 -10.97 -1.24
CA ALA A 337 7.55 -10.38 -2.12
C ALA A 337 7.66 -8.85 -2.16
N LEU A 338 7.80 -8.18 -1.00
CA LEU A 338 8.04 -6.72 -0.96
C LEU A 338 9.26 -6.31 -1.81
N GLU A 339 10.39 -7.04 -1.67
CA GLU A 339 11.60 -6.77 -2.43
C GLU A 339 11.41 -6.93 -3.95
N LEU A 340 10.68 -7.97 -4.38
CA LEU A 340 10.46 -8.28 -5.79
C LEU A 340 9.57 -7.23 -6.49
N TYR A 341 8.60 -6.67 -5.78
CA TYR A 341 7.72 -5.63 -6.32
C TYR A 341 8.26 -4.21 -6.12
N HIS A 342 9.26 -4.02 -5.24
CA HIS A 342 9.98 -2.77 -5.13
C HIS A 342 10.99 -2.64 -6.27
N GLY A 343 10.69 -1.82 -7.25
CA GLY A 343 11.54 -1.61 -8.42
C GLY A 343 11.77 -0.14 -8.75
N GLY A 344 12.87 0.14 -9.47
CA GLY A 344 13.16 1.52 -9.94
C GLY A 344 12.15 2.06 -10.95
N ASP A 345 11.25 1.22 -11.41
CA ASP A 345 10.17 1.53 -12.35
C ASP A 345 8.78 1.08 -11.85
N ASN A 346 8.69 0.61 -10.59
CA ASN A 346 7.44 0.20 -9.95
C ASN A 346 7.35 0.75 -8.54
N PRO A 347 6.38 1.62 -8.23
CA PRO A 347 6.11 2.02 -6.85
C PRO A 347 5.65 0.80 -6.04
N LEU A 348 6.22 0.59 -4.86
CA LEU A 348 5.74 -0.46 -3.97
C LEU A 348 4.41 -0.03 -3.36
N TYR A 349 3.38 -0.81 -3.59
CA TYR A 349 2.06 -0.72 -2.97
C TYR A 349 1.52 -2.12 -2.75
N LEU A 350 0.95 -2.40 -1.59
CA LEU A 350 0.27 -3.66 -1.31
C LEU A 350 -1.24 -3.42 -1.30
N PRO A 351 -1.93 -3.76 -2.38
CA PRO A 351 -3.38 -3.63 -2.48
C PRO A 351 -4.10 -4.54 -1.51
N GLU A 352 -3.55 -5.74 -1.28
CA GLU A 352 -4.13 -6.70 -0.36
C GLU A 352 -3.03 -7.32 0.53
N THR A 353 -3.29 -7.39 1.82
CA THR A 353 -2.46 -8.15 2.76
C THR A 353 -3.28 -8.55 3.97
N GLY A 354 -3.01 -9.72 4.54
CA GLY A 354 -3.89 -10.19 5.59
C GLY A 354 -3.34 -11.33 6.44
N CYS A 355 -2.33 -11.09 7.26
CA CYS A 355 -2.04 -12.02 8.33
C CYS A 355 -1.84 -11.28 9.67
N PRO A 356 -2.24 -11.86 10.82
CA PRO A 356 -2.13 -11.20 12.12
C PRO A 356 -0.71 -10.77 12.46
N ASN A 357 0.28 -11.56 12.05
CA ASN A 357 1.69 -11.29 12.33
C ASN A 357 2.37 -10.41 11.27
N CYS A 358 1.68 -10.04 10.19
CA CYS A 358 2.24 -9.28 9.06
C CYS A 358 2.24 -7.77 9.31
N ALA A 359 1.45 -7.27 10.26
CA ALA A 359 1.35 -5.84 10.53
C ALA A 359 2.71 -5.14 10.75
N ARG A 360 3.71 -5.85 11.33
CA ARG A 360 5.06 -5.29 11.49
C ARG A 360 5.75 -5.00 10.16
N TYR A 361 5.41 -5.71 9.10
CA TYR A 361 6.01 -5.52 7.76
C TYR A 361 5.56 -4.25 7.07
N PHE A 362 4.55 -3.55 7.58
CA PHE A 362 4.28 -2.17 7.21
C PHE A 362 5.53 -1.30 7.37
N PHE A 363 6.32 -1.52 8.44
CA PHE A 363 7.59 -0.82 8.65
C PHE A 363 8.69 -1.31 7.69
N ALA A 364 8.75 -2.59 7.36
CA ALA A 364 9.65 -3.09 6.31
C ALA A 364 9.31 -2.43 4.96
N GLY A 365 8.03 -2.33 4.61
CA GLY A 365 7.58 -1.60 3.43
C GLY A 365 7.97 -0.12 3.44
N LEU A 366 7.87 0.56 4.59
CA LEU A 366 8.37 1.94 4.73
C LEU A 366 9.89 2.02 4.44
N GLY A 367 10.67 1.04 4.89
CA GLY A 367 12.08 0.92 4.57
C GLY A 367 12.37 0.71 3.09
N LEU A 368 11.43 0.07 2.37
CA LEU A 368 11.42 -0.13 0.93
C LEU A 368 10.62 0.97 0.18
N GLN A 369 10.37 2.10 0.81
CA GLN A 369 9.76 3.28 0.18
C GLN A 369 8.35 3.04 -0.37
N THR A 370 7.54 2.24 0.32
CA THR A 370 6.15 2.01 -0.08
C THR A 370 5.33 3.30 -0.14
N ILE A 371 4.38 3.35 -1.08
CA ILE A 371 3.36 4.39 -1.13
C ILE A 371 2.14 4.03 -0.27
N GLY A 372 2.05 2.79 0.23
CA GLY A 372 1.01 2.36 1.15
C GLY A 372 0.75 0.87 1.20
N PHE A 373 -0.16 0.53 2.09
CA PHE A 373 -0.69 -0.82 2.32
C PHE A 373 -2.20 -0.74 2.51
N SER A 374 -2.91 -1.71 1.96
CA SER A 374 -4.31 -1.99 2.29
C SER A 374 -4.44 -3.36 2.93
N ALA A 375 -4.88 -3.36 4.17
CA ALA A 375 -5.12 -4.58 4.89
C ALA A 375 -6.48 -5.15 4.45
N ALA A 376 -6.47 -6.28 3.73
CA ALA A 376 -7.70 -6.95 3.36
C ALA A 376 -8.32 -7.61 4.59
N THR A 377 -9.52 -7.25 4.91
CA THR A 377 -10.29 -7.88 5.93
C THR A 377 -11.75 -7.94 5.48
N ASP A 378 -12.27 -9.15 5.45
CA ASP A 378 -13.66 -9.26 5.83
C ASP A 378 -13.73 -8.75 7.26
N VAL A 379 -14.30 -7.56 7.47
CA VAL A 379 -14.61 -7.09 8.82
C VAL A 379 -15.61 -8.08 9.40
N THR A 380 -15.09 -9.28 9.74
CA THR A 380 -15.89 -10.39 10.18
C THR A 380 -16.49 -10.11 11.54
N THR A 381 -17.68 -10.61 11.78
CA THR A 381 -18.42 -10.43 13.02
C THR A 381 -17.59 -10.63 14.32
N PRO A 382 -16.64 -11.56 14.44
CA PRO A 382 -15.81 -11.71 15.63
C PRO A 382 -14.84 -10.56 15.88
N SER A 383 -14.13 -10.09 14.85
CA SER A 383 -13.18 -8.96 14.97
C SER A 383 -13.92 -7.66 15.28
N LEU A 384 -15.09 -7.45 14.66
CA LEU A 384 -15.98 -6.33 14.95
C LEU A 384 -16.53 -6.35 16.37
N LEU A 385 -16.97 -7.52 16.88
CA LEU A 385 -17.48 -7.63 18.24
C LEU A 385 -16.40 -7.27 19.26
N GLY A 386 -15.16 -7.60 18.95
CA GLY A 386 -14.04 -7.24 19.79
C GLY A 386 -13.78 -5.73 19.80
N VAL A 387 -13.67 -5.13 18.63
CA VAL A 387 -13.50 -3.68 18.50
C VAL A 387 -14.68 -2.93 19.14
N GLN A 388 -15.91 -3.40 18.93
CA GLN A 388 -17.10 -2.81 19.57
C GLN A 388 -17.06 -2.88 21.09
N ALA A 389 -16.63 -4.01 21.67
CA ALA A 389 -16.48 -4.15 23.12
C ALA A 389 -15.44 -3.16 23.67
N GLY A 390 -14.32 -2.95 22.97
CA GLY A 390 -13.31 -1.95 23.31
C GLY A 390 -13.86 -0.52 23.24
N ILE A 391 -14.58 -0.18 22.18
CA ILE A 391 -15.23 1.14 22.02
C ILE A 391 -16.26 1.38 23.14
N GLN A 392 -17.10 0.39 23.43
CA GLN A 392 -18.09 0.51 24.51
C GLN A 392 -17.44 0.68 25.88
N ALA A 393 -16.35 -0.05 26.16
CA ALA A 393 -15.60 0.10 27.41
C ALA A 393 -14.94 1.48 27.53
N GLN A 394 -14.41 2.02 26.43
CA GLN A 394 -13.86 3.37 26.39
C GLN A 394 -14.94 4.44 26.60
N GLN A 395 -16.09 4.31 25.94
CA GLN A 395 -17.24 5.21 26.13
C GLN A 395 -17.80 5.15 27.54
N ALA A 396 -17.69 4.00 28.21
CA ALA A 396 -18.03 3.84 29.62
C ALA A 396 -16.98 4.42 30.58
N GLY A 397 -15.94 5.07 30.07
CA GLY A 397 -14.91 5.74 30.87
C GLY A 397 -13.88 4.80 31.50
N ASN A 398 -13.73 3.58 30.99
CA ASN A 398 -12.67 2.67 31.42
C ASN A 398 -11.33 3.09 30.77
N PRO A 399 -10.37 3.67 31.53
CA PRO A 399 -9.09 4.12 30.99
C PRO A 399 -8.23 2.96 30.46
N ASN A 400 -8.52 1.73 30.90
CA ASN A 400 -7.81 0.52 30.52
C ASN A 400 -8.64 -0.35 29.54
N ALA A 401 -9.65 0.23 28.89
CA ALA A 401 -10.53 -0.49 27.98
C ALA A 401 -9.74 -1.31 26.94
N TRP A 402 -8.61 -0.76 26.48
CA TRP A 402 -7.74 -1.35 25.48
C TRP A 402 -6.61 -2.23 26.07
N GLU A 403 -6.27 -2.08 27.36
CA GLU A 403 -5.31 -2.98 28.03
C GLU A 403 -5.91 -4.36 28.30
N GLN A 404 -7.24 -4.42 28.53
CA GLN A 404 -7.96 -5.70 28.62
C GLN A 404 -8.10 -6.37 27.25
N TYR A 405 -8.11 -5.56 26.20
CA TYR A 405 -8.02 -5.93 24.82
C TYR A 405 -6.53 -5.96 24.43
N ARG A 406 -5.80 -6.94 24.94
CA ARG A 406 -4.42 -7.14 24.47
C ARG A 406 -4.47 -7.46 22.99
N PRO A 407 -3.73 -6.67 22.15
CA PRO A 407 -3.56 -6.97 20.75
C PRO A 407 -2.70 -8.24 20.61
N GLY A 408 -3.29 -9.38 20.91
CA GLY A 408 -2.59 -10.66 20.81
C GLY A 408 -2.46 -11.08 19.35
N ASP A 409 -3.55 -11.51 18.79
CA ASP A 409 -3.61 -12.09 17.45
C ASP A 409 -4.72 -11.47 16.60
N ASP A 410 -5.31 -10.36 17.03
CA ASP A 410 -6.36 -9.68 16.30
C ASP A 410 -5.74 -8.79 15.22
N PHE A 411 -6.06 -9.14 13.99
CA PHE A 411 -5.64 -8.46 12.77
C PHE A 411 -5.90 -6.94 12.82
N LEU A 412 -7.13 -6.54 13.15
CA LEU A 412 -7.52 -5.13 13.20
C LEU A 412 -6.69 -4.33 14.21
N THR A 413 -6.41 -4.92 15.37
CA THR A 413 -5.65 -4.24 16.42
C THR A 413 -4.18 -4.09 16.01
N SER A 414 -3.57 -5.11 15.45
CA SER A 414 -2.17 -5.08 15.03
C SER A 414 -1.91 -4.03 13.94
N TRP A 415 -2.78 -3.94 12.93
CA TRP A 415 -2.72 -2.91 11.90
C TRP A 415 -3.07 -1.53 12.43
N GLY A 416 -4.12 -1.45 13.24
CA GLY A 416 -4.55 -0.21 13.89
C GLY A 416 -3.48 0.42 14.79
N MET A 417 -2.63 -0.36 15.44
CA MET A 417 -1.48 0.16 16.20
C MET A 417 -0.53 0.95 15.30
N ASN A 418 -0.20 0.43 14.11
CA ASN A 418 0.66 1.13 13.17
C ASN A 418 0.00 2.42 12.65
N TYR A 419 -1.26 2.33 12.25
CA TYR A 419 -1.98 3.46 11.67
C TYR A 419 -2.21 4.58 12.69
N ARG A 420 -2.53 4.25 13.95
CA ARG A 420 -2.63 5.24 15.03
C ARG A 420 -1.29 5.95 15.31
N LEU A 421 -0.18 5.22 15.22
CA LEU A 421 1.14 5.80 15.44
C LEU A 421 1.55 6.74 14.29
N ILE A 422 1.39 6.29 13.06
CA ILE A 422 1.86 6.99 11.87
C ILE A 422 0.84 8.03 11.37
N GLY A 423 -0.45 7.78 11.55
CA GLY A 423 -1.55 8.56 10.98
C GLY A 423 -1.45 10.06 11.21
N PRO A 424 -1.25 10.55 12.44
CA PRO A 424 -1.13 11.98 12.70
C PRO A 424 -0.05 12.68 11.87
N MET A 425 1.04 11.96 11.53
CA MET A 425 2.19 12.49 10.81
C MET A 425 2.38 11.86 9.40
N GLN A 426 1.37 11.17 8.86
CA GLN A 426 1.50 10.36 7.62
C GLN A 426 2.00 11.17 6.41
N ARG A 427 1.57 12.44 6.26
CA ARG A 427 2.04 13.33 5.18
C ARG A 427 3.54 13.64 5.31
N GLU A 428 4.01 13.90 6.52
CA GLU A 428 5.41 14.15 6.80
C GLU A 428 6.26 12.87 6.60
N ILE A 429 5.77 11.72 7.04
CA ILE A 429 6.42 10.44 6.80
C ILE A 429 6.51 10.15 5.30
N ALA A 430 5.42 10.35 4.54
CA ALA A 430 5.42 10.22 3.09
C ALA A 430 6.44 11.17 2.41
N ARG A 431 6.54 12.41 2.88
CA ARG A 431 7.50 13.39 2.37
C ARG A 431 8.95 12.97 2.66
N LEU A 432 9.25 12.60 3.89
CA LEU A 432 10.60 12.17 4.30
C LEU A 432 11.02 10.89 3.56
N ASN A 433 10.07 9.98 3.35
CA ASN A 433 10.29 8.77 2.57
C ASN A 433 10.62 9.09 1.10
N PHE A 434 9.83 9.94 0.47
CA PHE A 434 10.06 10.40 -0.91
C PHE A 434 11.39 11.17 -1.07
N GLU A 435 11.81 11.92 -0.06
CA GLU A 435 13.11 12.61 -0.03
C GLU A 435 14.30 11.67 0.26
N GLY A 436 14.08 10.39 0.55
CA GLY A 436 15.12 9.43 0.90
C GLY A 436 15.72 9.65 2.28
N LYS A 437 14.98 10.29 3.17
CA LYS A 437 15.41 10.62 4.54
C LYS A 437 14.88 9.66 5.59
N LEU A 438 14.20 8.59 5.19
CA LEU A 438 13.59 7.62 6.07
C LEU A 438 14.23 6.25 5.88
N GLN A 439 14.50 5.58 6.98
CA GLN A 439 14.84 4.17 7.07
C GLN A 439 13.90 3.50 8.06
N ALA A 440 13.53 2.27 7.80
CA ALA A 440 12.69 1.51 8.72
C ALA A 440 13.00 0.02 8.59
N ALA A 441 12.70 -0.73 9.66
CA ALA A 441 12.90 -2.17 9.69
C ALA A 441 11.85 -2.84 10.57
N ALA A 442 11.61 -4.11 10.31
CA ALA A 442 10.79 -5.01 11.12
C ALA A 442 11.61 -6.22 11.56
N GLU A 443 11.25 -6.76 12.72
CA GLU A 443 11.86 -7.97 13.24
C GLU A 443 11.59 -9.16 12.32
N GLU A 444 12.66 -9.82 11.92
CA GLU A 444 12.62 -11.05 11.15
C GLU A 444 13.14 -12.22 11.98
N PRO A 445 12.57 -13.42 11.83
CA PRO A 445 13.09 -14.60 12.52
C PRO A 445 14.56 -14.85 12.19
N GLY A 446 15.37 -14.99 13.23
CA GLY A 446 16.81 -15.23 13.08
C GLY A 446 17.65 -13.97 12.84
N LYS A 447 17.05 -12.79 12.63
CA LYS A 447 17.74 -11.51 12.48
C LYS A 447 17.50 -10.64 13.72
N ALA A 448 18.39 -10.74 14.68
CA ALA A 448 18.25 -10.04 15.96
C ALA A 448 18.70 -8.57 15.92
N THR A 449 19.44 -8.15 14.89
CA THR A 449 19.96 -6.79 14.74
C THR A 449 19.85 -6.29 13.31
N GLU A 450 19.71 -4.97 13.16
CA GLU A 450 19.69 -4.26 11.88
C GLU A 450 20.50 -2.99 11.98
N ILE A 451 21.13 -2.56 10.87
CA ILE A 451 21.82 -1.28 10.76
C ILE A 451 21.12 -0.45 9.71
N LEU A 452 20.62 0.71 10.11
CA LEU A 452 19.98 1.68 9.24
C LEU A 452 20.98 2.83 8.98
N PRO A 453 21.58 2.90 7.78
CA PRO A 453 22.63 3.87 7.49
C PRO A 453 22.07 5.26 7.17
N PHE A 454 22.74 6.29 7.70
CA PHE A 454 22.56 7.70 7.34
C PHE A 454 23.95 8.30 7.04
N GLU A 455 24.00 9.49 6.47
CA GLU A 455 25.25 10.12 6.04
C GLU A 455 26.29 10.21 7.17
N ASN A 456 25.90 10.73 8.34
CA ASN A 456 26.81 10.95 9.47
C ASN A 456 26.64 9.96 10.61
N TRP A 457 25.62 9.09 10.54
CA TRP A 457 25.25 8.18 11.62
C TRP A 457 24.74 6.85 11.09
N ASN A 458 25.04 5.79 11.81
CA ASN A 458 24.37 4.50 11.68
C ASN A 458 23.43 4.31 12.86
N ALA A 459 22.15 4.06 12.59
CA ALA A 459 21.19 3.67 13.61
C ALA A 459 21.24 2.15 13.76
N GLU A 460 21.67 1.68 14.94
CA GLU A 460 21.85 0.26 15.25
C GLU A 460 20.67 -0.23 16.05
N VAL A 461 19.90 -1.16 15.47
CA VAL A 461 18.64 -1.67 16.03
C VAL A 461 18.83 -3.08 16.55
N ALA A 462 18.22 -3.40 17.68
CA ALA A 462 18.10 -4.75 18.21
C ALA A 462 16.66 -5.12 18.51
N PHE A 463 16.31 -6.34 18.17
CA PHE A 463 14.97 -6.93 18.32
C PHE A 463 14.98 -8.14 19.27
N GLY A 464 13.80 -8.63 19.63
CA GLY A 464 13.58 -9.89 20.32
C GLY A 464 14.26 -9.99 21.69
N ALA A 465 14.94 -11.10 21.93
CA ALA A 465 15.56 -11.44 23.21
C ALA A 465 16.65 -10.45 23.70
N LEU A 466 17.13 -9.58 22.82
CA LEU A 466 18.05 -8.50 23.18
C LEU A 466 17.36 -7.34 23.94
N ARG A 467 16.07 -7.47 24.23
CA ARG A 467 15.36 -6.56 25.13
C ARG A 467 15.93 -6.66 26.55
N ARG A 468 16.15 -5.53 27.16
CA ARG A 468 16.61 -5.50 28.53
C ARG A 468 15.54 -6.09 29.47
N GLY A 469 15.88 -7.12 30.22
CA GLY A 469 15.04 -7.71 31.25
C GLY A 469 14.10 -8.83 30.81
N ALA A 470 14.16 -9.28 29.57
CA ALA A 470 13.49 -10.51 29.18
C ALA A 470 14.23 -11.69 29.84
N SER A 471 13.59 -12.35 30.80
CA SER A 471 14.04 -13.67 31.24
C SER A 471 13.92 -14.63 30.07
N PRO A 472 14.84 -15.60 29.91
CA PRO A 472 14.68 -16.63 28.90
C PRO A 472 13.33 -17.33 29.14
N SER A 473 12.35 -17.08 28.32
CA SER A 473 11.09 -17.82 28.36
C SER A 473 11.30 -19.15 27.63
N ALA A 474 10.59 -20.19 28.04
CA ALA A 474 10.64 -21.50 27.40
C ALA A 474 10.20 -21.44 25.92
N GLU A 475 9.40 -20.44 25.56
CA GLU A 475 9.03 -20.10 24.19
C GLU A 475 9.52 -18.68 23.86
N PRO A 476 10.25 -18.48 22.74
CA PRO A 476 10.60 -17.14 22.30
C PRO A 476 9.32 -16.35 22.00
N PRO A 477 9.24 -15.08 22.42
CA PRO A 477 8.09 -14.25 22.08
C PRO A 477 7.93 -14.17 20.55
N LYS A 478 6.68 -14.10 20.09
CA LYS A 478 6.38 -13.90 18.67
C LYS A 478 7.06 -12.59 18.21
N PRO A 479 7.70 -12.55 17.03
CA PRO A 479 8.33 -11.35 16.51
C PRO A 479 7.30 -10.21 16.38
N SER A 480 7.59 -9.07 17.01
CA SER A 480 6.71 -7.89 17.01
C SER A 480 7.49 -6.59 16.84
N GLY A 481 8.80 -6.65 16.91
CA GLY A 481 9.70 -5.51 16.84
C GLY A 481 9.64 -4.80 15.48
N ARG A 482 9.57 -3.46 15.53
CA ARG A 482 9.60 -2.60 14.34
C ARG A 482 10.04 -1.20 14.69
N ILE A 483 10.74 -0.54 13.77
CA ILE A 483 11.34 0.76 13.98
C ILE A 483 11.28 1.61 12.72
N LEU A 484 11.06 2.91 12.90
CA LEU A 484 11.22 3.94 11.88
C LEU A 484 12.18 4.99 12.40
N VAL A 485 13.14 5.37 11.57
CA VAL A 485 14.08 6.44 11.80
C VAL A 485 14.04 7.39 10.61
N ALA A 486 13.75 8.66 10.84
CA ALA A 486 13.73 9.66 9.77
C ALA A 486 14.66 10.83 10.10
N GLN A 487 15.50 11.21 9.15
CA GLN A 487 16.46 12.31 9.31
C GLN A 487 15.76 13.65 9.14
N LEU A 488 15.76 14.48 10.20
CA LEU A 488 15.21 15.84 10.19
C LEU A 488 16.27 16.90 9.91
N GLY A 489 17.53 16.58 10.14
CA GLY A 489 18.72 17.39 9.92
C GLY A 489 19.98 16.56 10.10
N ASP A 490 21.17 17.11 9.88
CA ASP A 490 22.44 16.37 9.86
C ASP A 490 22.67 15.50 11.10
N ASN A 491 22.26 16.00 12.26
CA ASN A 491 22.42 15.34 13.55
C ASN A 491 21.09 15.24 14.31
N GLN A 492 19.97 15.30 13.60
CA GLN A 492 18.65 15.25 14.22
C GLN A 492 17.74 14.22 13.54
N PHE A 493 17.13 13.38 14.34
CA PHE A 493 16.31 12.26 13.89
C PHE A 493 14.95 12.23 14.58
N LEU A 494 13.93 11.80 13.85
CA LEU A 494 12.68 11.31 14.38
C LEU A 494 12.79 9.80 14.52
N VAL A 495 12.44 9.26 15.68
CA VAL A 495 12.52 7.83 15.97
C VAL A 495 11.22 7.37 16.59
N THR A 496 10.63 6.31 16.06
CA THR A 496 9.43 5.69 16.64
C THR A 496 9.35 4.21 16.27
N GLY A 497 8.71 3.42 17.11
CA GLY A 497 8.58 1.99 16.87
C GLY A 497 7.99 1.25 18.07
N TYR A 498 8.07 -0.06 17.99
CA TYR A 498 7.60 -0.99 19.01
C TYR A 498 8.62 -2.09 19.26
N ASP A 499 8.71 -2.57 20.47
CA ASP A 499 9.42 -3.80 20.83
C ASP A 499 10.84 -3.91 20.29
N CYS A 500 11.56 -2.80 20.31
CA CYS A 500 12.92 -2.73 19.82
C CYS A 500 13.78 -1.81 20.67
N ARG A 501 15.06 -1.86 20.40
CA ARG A 501 16.05 -0.97 20.98
C ARG A 501 16.90 -0.40 19.88
N ILE A 502 17.29 0.86 20.00
CA ILE A 502 18.11 1.56 19.03
C ILE A 502 19.21 2.35 19.72
N ASP A 503 20.38 2.36 19.13
CA ASP A 503 21.45 3.30 19.44
C ASP A 503 21.99 3.92 18.14
N PHE A 504 22.77 4.96 18.25
CA PHE A 504 23.38 5.65 17.12
C PHE A 504 24.90 5.55 17.23
N ARG A 505 25.54 5.16 16.14
CA ARG A 505 27.00 5.19 15.99
C ARG A 505 27.38 6.23 14.94
N PRO A 506 28.40 7.07 15.18
CA PRO A 506 28.93 7.95 14.14
C PRO A 506 29.37 7.12 12.93
N ALA A 507 29.07 7.58 11.71
CA ALA A 507 29.58 6.96 10.49
C ALA A 507 31.09 7.25 10.35
N GLY A 508 31.89 6.20 10.16
CA GLY A 508 33.37 6.32 10.08
C GLY A 508 33.99 5.10 9.43
N THR A 509 35.30 5.20 9.13
CA THR A 509 36.06 4.18 8.39
C THR A 509 36.40 2.94 9.21
N GLU A 510 36.47 3.06 10.52
CA GLU A 510 36.69 1.94 11.44
C GLU A 510 35.76 2.05 12.64
N GLN A 511 35.23 0.92 13.06
CA GLN A 511 34.46 0.77 14.29
C GLN A 511 35.34 0.23 15.40
N GLN A 512 35.13 0.64 16.63
CA GLN A 512 35.85 0.10 17.76
C GLN A 512 35.59 -1.41 17.89
N LYS A 513 36.62 -2.22 17.70
CA LYS A 513 36.56 -3.70 17.56
C LYS A 513 36.29 -4.42 18.88
N LYS A 514 35.33 -4.06 19.71
CA LYS A 514 35.08 -4.84 20.93
C LYS A 514 33.88 -5.75 20.92
N SER A 515 33.07 -5.76 19.93
CA SER A 515 32.16 -6.89 19.70
C SER A 515 31.74 -6.93 18.23
N GLN A 516 31.85 -8.11 17.61
CA GLN A 516 31.24 -8.40 16.31
C GLN A 516 29.69 -8.45 16.41
N HIS A 517 29.13 -8.17 17.58
CA HIS A 517 27.71 -8.07 17.84
C HIS A 517 27.44 -6.70 18.44
N VAL A 518 26.84 -5.84 17.65
CA VAL A 518 26.21 -4.63 18.15
C VAL A 518 25.01 -5.07 18.98
N VAL A 519 25.23 -5.18 20.28
CA VAL A 519 24.17 -5.41 21.25
C VAL A 519 23.88 -4.05 21.86
N PRO A 520 22.82 -3.34 21.49
CA PRO A 520 22.39 -2.16 22.24
C PRO A 520 22.24 -2.58 23.70
N GLY A 521 22.99 -1.95 24.61
CA GLY A 521 22.94 -2.29 26.03
C GLY A 521 24.25 -2.72 26.66
N THR A 522 25.35 -2.66 25.94
CA THR A 522 26.67 -2.71 26.55
C THR A 522 27.02 -1.35 27.17
N ASP A 523 27.81 -1.34 28.24
CA ASP A 523 28.20 -0.09 28.95
C ASP A 523 29.15 0.80 28.12
N GLU A 524 29.44 0.44 26.87
CA GLU A 524 30.38 1.17 25.99
C GLU A 524 29.61 2.14 25.07
N THR A 525 29.99 3.41 25.07
CA THR A 525 29.44 4.42 24.18
C THR A 525 29.85 4.12 22.73
N PRO A 526 28.87 4.02 21.78
CA PRO A 526 29.17 3.82 20.37
C PRO A 526 30.15 4.86 19.82
N SER A 527 31.18 4.40 19.08
CA SER A 527 32.22 5.26 18.53
C SER A 527 32.69 4.79 17.16
N ALA A 528 33.28 5.70 16.39
CA ALA A 528 33.93 5.41 15.12
C ALA A 528 35.16 6.25 14.91
N LEU A 529 36.09 5.79 14.05
CA LEU A 529 37.25 6.55 13.63
C LEU A 529 36.87 7.47 12.46
N ILE A 530 36.95 8.78 12.68
CA ILE A 530 36.65 9.81 11.69
C ILE A 530 37.88 10.73 11.64
N ASP A 531 38.45 10.92 10.46
CA ASP A 531 39.67 11.74 10.24
C ASP A 531 40.83 11.41 11.19
N GLY A 532 41.02 10.11 11.45
CA GLY A 532 42.10 9.62 12.31
C GLY A 532 41.91 9.83 13.81
N LYS A 533 40.71 10.28 14.24
CA LYS A 533 40.34 10.46 15.65
C LYS A 533 39.13 9.65 16.02
N TRP A 534 39.12 9.05 17.20
CA TRP A 534 37.93 8.42 17.75
C TRP A 534 36.91 9.47 18.15
N GLN A 535 35.69 9.32 17.62
CA GLN A 535 34.54 10.14 17.91
C GLN A 535 33.49 9.30 18.63
N HIS A 536 33.08 9.73 19.80
CA HIS A 536 32.10 9.05 20.65
C HIS A 536 30.73 9.72 20.52
N ARG A 537 29.66 8.91 20.46
CA ARG A 537 28.29 9.40 20.41
C ARG A 537 27.93 10.11 21.73
N GLN A 538 27.24 11.24 21.62
CA GLN A 538 26.59 11.92 22.74
C GLN A 538 25.17 12.34 22.34
N PHE A 539 24.18 11.97 23.17
CA PHE A 539 22.84 12.55 23.04
C PHE A 539 22.88 14.01 23.53
N LEU A 540 22.64 14.93 22.61
CA LEU A 540 22.54 16.35 22.93
C LEU A 540 21.17 16.66 23.51
N ARG A 541 20.11 16.08 22.94
CA ARG A 541 18.73 16.26 23.39
C ARG A 541 17.86 15.08 22.97
N LEU A 542 16.98 14.67 23.90
CA LEU A 542 15.92 13.69 23.66
C LEU A 542 14.59 14.32 24.04
N GLU A 543 13.68 14.42 23.08
CA GLU A 543 12.38 15.03 23.26
C GLU A 543 11.28 14.06 22.77
N GLN A 544 10.30 13.80 23.63
CA GLN A 544 9.06 13.22 23.16
C GLN A 544 8.27 14.30 22.44
N VAL A 545 7.80 13.99 21.25
CA VAL A 545 7.10 14.94 20.39
C VAL A 545 5.75 14.37 19.93
N THR A 546 4.86 15.25 19.53
CA THR A 546 3.62 14.95 18.81
C THR A 546 3.58 15.78 17.52
N TRP A 547 2.82 15.32 16.52
CA TRP A 547 2.61 16.08 15.30
C TRP A 547 1.33 16.89 15.41
N GLU A 548 1.44 18.21 15.38
CA GLU A 548 0.33 19.15 15.47
C GLU A 548 0.59 20.38 14.60
N ASP A 549 -0.42 20.84 13.88
CA ASP A 549 -0.37 22.04 13.03
C ASP A 549 0.82 22.04 12.04
N GLY A 550 1.13 20.87 11.44
CA GLY A 550 2.20 20.74 10.47
C GLY A 550 3.62 20.75 11.02
N ALA A 551 3.80 20.50 12.32
CA ALA A 551 5.11 20.49 12.97
C ALA A 551 5.20 19.50 14.14
N PHE A 552 6.42 19.01 14.41
CA PHE A 552 6.70 18.24 15.61
C PHE A 552 6.82 19.15 16.83
N LYS A 553 5.81 19.12 17.70
CA LYS A 553 5.76 19.87 18.94
C LYS A 553 6.29 19.04 20.10
N ARG A 554 7.13 19.65 20.95
CA ARG A 554 7.67 19.00 22.14
C ARG A 554 6.60 18.82 23.20
N VAL A 555 6.38 17.57 23.63
CA VAL A 555 5.56 17.21 24.77
C VAL A 555 6.39 17.33 26.05
N ARG A 556 7.57 16.70 26.06
CA ARG A 556 8.50 16.75 27.21
C ARG A 556 9.94 16.43 26.75
N THR A 557 10.91 16.83 27.55
CA THR A 557 12.29 16.36 27.42
C THR A 557 12.43 15.07 28.23
N THR A 558 12.92 14.00 27.59
CA THR A 558 12.95 12.66 28.19
C THR A 558 14.33 12.25 28.69
N GLY A 559 15.41 12.93 28.28
CA GLY A 559 16.77 12.52 28.61
C GLY A 559 17.77 13.66 28.65
N GLY A 560 19.01 13.35 29.03
CA GLY A 560 20.14 14.24 29.19
C GLY A 560 20.77 14.17 30.58
N ARG A 561 20.36 13.22 31.42
CA ARG A 561 20.90 13.05 32.77
C ARG A 561 21.64 11.71 32.97
N GLY A 562 22.33 11.19 31.95
CA GLY A 562 23.27 10.07 32.10
C GLY A 562 22.65 8.66 32.11
N GLY A 563 21.37 8.53 31.76
CA GLY A 563 20.68 7.23 31.73
C GLY A 563 20.65 6.53 30.37
N GLU A 564 21.08 7.22 29.31
CA GLU A 564 20.98 6.72 27.92
C GLU A 564 22.30 6.11 27.40
N THR A 565 23.19 5.70 28.27
CA THR A 565 24.44 5.01 27.88
C THR A 565 24.17 3.75 27.08
N ASN A 566 22.98 3.20 27.20
CA ASN A 566 22.56 1.93 26.63
C ASN A 566 21.58 2.05 25.44
N GLY A 567 21.47 3.21 24.80
CA GLY A 567 20.54 3.46 23.71
C GLY A 567 19.09 3.70 24.15
N LEU A 568 18.16 3.77 23.19
CA LEU A 568 16.77 4.09 23.38
C LEU A 568 15.91 2.81 23.28
N TYR A 569 14.99 2.63 24.20
CA TYR A 569 14.10 1.47 24.24
C TYR A 569 12.68 1.88 23.85
N PHE A 570 12.07 1.08 22.97
CA PHE A 570 10.69 1.16 22.55
C PHE A 570 9.97 -0.13 22.99
N GLY A 571 8.97 0.00 23.83
CA GLY A 571 8.14 -1.12 24.30
C GLY A 571 6.84 -1.27 23.53
N GLU A 572 5.83 -1.83 24.17
CA GLU A 572 4.50 -2.04 23.60
C GLU A 572 3.72 -0.71 23.41
N THR A 573 3.99 0.29 24.24
CA THR A 573 3.40 1.63 24.11
C THR A 573 4.31 2.50 23.25
N PRO A 574 3.84 2.95 22.07
CA PRO A 574 4.67 3.72 21.18
C PRO A 574 4.90 5.14 21.68
N VAL A 575 6.07 5.65 21.42
CA VAL A 575 6.42 7.06 21.59
C VAL A 575 7.11 7.56 20.33
N VAL A 576 6.95 8.83 20.02
CA VAL A 576 7.70 9.51 18.96
C VAL A 576 8.78 10.36 19.61
N LEU A 577 10.04 10.08 19.32
CA LEU A 577 11.17 10.79 19.86
C LEU A 577 11.85 11.64 18.77
N ARG A 578 12.16 12.89 19.10
CA ARG A 578 13.12 13.71 18.37
C ARG A 578 14.46 13.60 19.08
N VAL A 579 15.43 13.05 18.39
CA VAL A 579 16.79 12.76 18.89
C VAL A 579 17.76 13.74 18.26
N SER A 580 18.50 14.48 19.08
CA SER A 580 19.62 15.31 18.62
C SER A 580 20.92 14.74 19.13
N LEU A 581 21.89 14.59 18.24
CA LEU A 581 23.18 13.93 18.49
C LEU A 581 24.34 14.91 18.33
N THR A 582 25.46 14.54 18.93
CA THR A 582 26.78 15.15 18.70
C THR A 582 27.86 14.11 18.99
N THR A 583 29.10 14.43 18.66
CA THR A 583 30.28 13.63 19.02
C THR A 583 31.23 14.42 19.92
N TYR A 584 32.09 13.70 20.65
CA TYR A 584 33.18 14.27 21.46
C TYR A 584 34.44 13.42 21.38
#